data_3d32287513932a03008ed9cc043dda69
#
_entry.id   3d32287513932a03008ed9cc043dda69
#
_cell.length_a   1.000
_cell.length_b   1.000
_cell.length_c   1.000
_cell.angle_alpha   90.00
_cell.angle_beta   90.00
_cell.angle_gamma   90.00
#
_symmetry.space_group_name_H-M   'P 1'
#
loop_
_entity.id
_entity.type
_entity.pdbx_description
1 polymer ?
#
loop_
_entity_poly.entity_id
_entity_poly.type
_entity_poly.pdbx_seq_one_letter_code
_entity_poly.pdbx_strand_id
1 'polypeptide(L)'
;YFTGLRLGEVAGLTWQDINLEEQYLIVRRSVRYNGARHKTEIGPTKRKKVRVVDFGDTLAGILKTAKKEQRKQRFQYGQLYHRNYYKEVREKNRVHYEYYNLDGTQEIPMDYTEIFFVCLRSDGCLELPSTVETACRSASRKVPQLEGFHFHTLRHTYTTNLLSNGAQ
;
A
#
# COMPACT_ATOMS: atom_id res chain seq x y z
N TYR A 1 -7.43 -3.30 -8.92
CA TYR A 1 -7.95 -3.88 -10.16
C TYR A 1 -6.87 -4.70 -10.88
N PHE A 2 -5.75 -4.10 -11.32
CA PHE A 2 -4.72 -4.72 -12.18
C PHE A 2 -3.90 -5.87 -11.55
N THR A 3 -3.92 -6.06 -10.25
CA THR A 3 -3.03 -7.00 -9.55
C THR A 3 -3.78 -7.91 -8.58
N GLY A 4 -5.07 -7.69 -8.38
CA GLY A 4 -5.87 -8.45 -7.44
C GLY A 4 -5.37 -8.44 -5.99
N LEU A 5 -4.55 -7.47 -5.58
CA LEU A 5 -4.05 -7.35 -4.21
C LEU A 5 -5.19 -7.07 -3.22
N ARG A 6 -5.01 -7.51 -1.98
CA ARG A 6 -5.87 -7.08 -0.88
C ARG A 6 -5.57 -5.64 -0.50
N LEU A 7 -6.55 -4.91 0.02
CA LEU A 7 -6.39 -3.50 0.36
C LEU A 7 -5.19 -3.23 1.30
N GLY A 8 -5.04 -4.04 2.34
CA GLY A 8 -3.89 -3.91 3.24
C GLY A 8 -2.54 -4.23 2.55
N GLU A 9 -2.52 -5.10 1.55
CA GLU A 9 -1.34 -5.40 0.75
C GLU A 9 -0.99 -4.22 -0.16
N VAL A 10 -1.99 -3.56 -0.76
CA VAL A 10 -1.81 -2.32 -1.53
C VAL A 10 -1.23 -1.21 -0.65
N ALA A 11 -1.81 -1.00 0.54
CA ALA A 11 -1.30 -0.01 1.49
C ALA A 11 0.12 -0.33 1.99
N GLY A 12 0.50 -1.61 2.02
CA GLY A 12 1.83 -2.07 2.42
C GLY A 12 2.87 -2.14 1.30
N LEU A 13 2.49 -1.80 0.07
CA LEU A 13 3.39 -1.86 -1.07
C LEU A 13 4.43 -0.73 -1.02
N THR A 14 5.68 -1.05 -1.33
CA THR A 14 6.79 -0.09 -1.34
C THR A 14 7.44 0.00 -2.70
N TRP A 15 8.11 1.11 -2.98
CA TRP A 15 8.84 1.29 -4.24
C TRP A 15 10.01 0.32 -4.42
N GLN A 16 10.58 -0.20 -3.32
CA GLN A 16 11.63 -1.22 -3.37
C GLN A 16 11.10 -2.60 -3.81
N ASP A 17 9.80 -2.82 -3.68
CA ASP A 17 9.14 -4.08 -4.08
C ASP A 17 8.60 -4.03 -5.52
N ILE A 18 8.86 -2.96 -6.29
CA ILE A 18 8.35 -2.79 -7.66
C ILE A 18 9.50 -2.70 -8.64
N ASN A 19 9.51 -3.59 -9.62
CA ASN A 19 10.33 -3.48 -10.81
C ASN A 19 9.47 -2.93 -11.96
N LEU A 20 9.72 -1.67 -12.35
CA LEU A 20 8.96 -1.00 -13.41
C LEU A 20 9.45 -1.35 -14.82
N GLU A 21 10.63 -1.93 -14.96
CA GLU A 21 11.22 -2.35 -16.24
C GLU A 21 10.70 -3.74 -16.61
N GLU A 22 10.79 -4.67 -15.68
CA GLU A 22 10.30 -6.05 -15.84
C GLU A 22 8.82 -6.22 -15.46
N GLN A 23 8.16 -5.14 -15.02
CA GLN A 23 6.73 -5.05 -14.75
C GLN A 23 6.19 -6.10 -13.76
N TYR A 24 6.90 -6.27 -12.64
CA TYR A 24 6.42 -7.08 -11.53
C TYR A 24 6.49 -6.34 -10.20
N LEU A 25 5.74 -6.82 -9.23
CA LEU A 25 5.80 -6.38 -7.84
C LEU A 25 5.83 -7.57 -6.88
N ILE A 26 6.44 -7.35 -5.71
CA ILE A 26 6.58 -8.37 -4.69
C ILE A 26 5.69 -8.01 -3.50
N VAL A 27 4.74 -8.87 -3.17
CA VAL A 27 3.82 -8.69 -2.05
C VAL A 27 4.40 -9.37 -0.81
N ARG A 28 4.97 -8.57 0.11
CA ARG A 28 5.65 -9.06 1.32
C ARG A 28 4.91 -8.72 2.60
N ARG A 29 4.21 -7.59 2.62
CA ARG A 29 3.63 -7.01 3.83
C ARG A 29 2.21 -6.51 3.64
N SER A 30 1.56 -6.22 4.74
CA SER A 30 0.22 -5.67 4.78
C SER A 30 0.13 -4.62 5.88
N VAL A 31 -0.59 -3.56 5.61
CA VAL A 31 -0.90 -2.50 6.58
C VAL A 31 -2.32 -2.69 7.07
N ARG A 32 -2.53 -2.48 8.34
CA ARG A 32 -3.84 -2.46 8.98
C ARG A 32 -3.89 -1.38 10.07
N TYR A 33 -5.06 -0.85 10.31
CA TYR A 33 -5.31 0.00 11.47
C TYR A 33 -5.89 -0.85 12.60
N ASN A 34 -5.24 -0.82 13.75
CA ASN A 34 -5.72 -1.49 14.96
C ASN A 34 -6.50 -0.47 15.81
N GLY A 35 -7.84 -0.53 15.73
CA GLY A 35 -8.72 0.41 16.43
C GLY A 35 -8.61 0.33 17.96
N ALA A 36 -8.34 -0.84 18.52
CA ALA A 36 -8.18 -1.01 19.97
C ALA A 36 -6.90 -0.34 20.52
N ARG A 37 -5.87 -0.24 19.67
CA ARG A 37 -4.59 0.39 20.02
C ARG A 37 -4.42 1.78 19.41
N HIS A 38 -5.39 2.24 18.64
CA HIS A 38 -5.32 3.49 17.86
C HIS A 38 -4.00 3.63 17.06
N LYS A 39 -3.53 2.51 16.50
CA LYS A 39 -2.21 2.45 15.86
C LYS A 39 -2.27 1.76 14.50
N THR A 40 -1.51 2.32 13.56
CA THR A 40 -1.20 1.63 12.29
C THR A 40 -0.18 0.53 12.55
N GLU A 41 -0.50 -0.67 12.13
CA GLU A 41 0.37 -1.84 12.23
C GLU A 41 0.80 -2.29 10.84
N ILE A 42 2.08 -2.53 10.68
CA ILE A 42 2.68 -3.15 9.50
C ILE A 42 3.04 -4.58 9.89
N GLY A 43 2.70 -5.54 9.04
CA GLY A 43 2.99 -6.93 9.32
C GLY A 43 3.13 -7.75 8.03
N PRO A 44 3.43 -9.04 8.15
CA PRO A 44 3.43 -9.95 7.01
C PRO A 44 2.03 -10.08 6.42
N THR A 45 1.94 -10.59 5.19
CA THR A 45 0.65 -10.92 4.57
C THR A 45 -0.14 -11.94 5.41
N LYS A 46 -1.46 -11.99 5.26
CA LYS A 46 -2.36 -12.86 6.06
C LYS A 46 -1.91 -14.34 6.11
N ARG A 47 -1.27 -14.84 5.06
CA ARG A 47 -0.74 -16.22 5.00
C ARG A 47 0.77 -16.29 5.18
N LYS A 48 1.44 -15.19 5.55
CA LYS A 48 2.90 -15.06 5.68
C LYS A 48 3.67 -15.48 4.41
N LYS A 49 3.01 -15.51 3.26
CA LYS A 49 3.62 -15.87 1.97
C LYS A 49 4.01 -14.61 1.20
N VAL A 50 5.24 -14.57 0.76
CA VAL A 50 5.73 -13.63 -0.23
C VAL A 50 5.34 -14.17 -1.60
N ARG A 51 4.88 -13.29 -2.50
CA ARG A 51 4.57 -13.66 -3.88
C ARG A 51 4.92 -12.54 -4.84
N VAL A 52 5.26 -12.92 -6.05
CA VAL A 52 5.43 -12.01 -7.19
C VAL A 52 4.09 -11.89 -7.92
N VAL A 53 3.80 -10.72 -8.44
CA VAL A 53 2.62 -10.43 -9.26
C VAL A 53 3.06 -9.57 -10.42
N ASP A 54 2.85 -10.06 -11.62
CA ASP A 54 3.14 -9.31 -12.85
C ASP A 54 2.03 -8.30 -13.13
N PHE A 55 2.37 -7.24 -13.86
CA PHE A 55 1.43 -6.22 -14.26
C PHE A 55 1.79 -5.67 -15.66
N GLY A 56 0.80 -5.10 -16.35
CA GLY A 56 0.99 -4.57 -17.69
C GLY A 56 1.29 -3.06 -17.73
N ASP A 57 1.47 -2.56 -18.96
CA ASP A 57 1.86 -1.17 -19.27
C ASP A 57 0.97 -0.11 -18.64
N THR A 58 -0.32 -0.36 -18.56
CA THR A 58 -1.27 0.58 -17.95
C THR A 58 -0.91 0.88 -16.49
N LEU A 59 -0.65 -0.17 -15.68
CA LEU A 59 -0.25 0.01 -14.30
C LEU A 59 1.17 0.58 -14.21
N ALA A 60 2.07 0.19 -15.09
CA ALA A 60 3.43 0.75 -15.16
C ALA A 60 3.39 2.28 -15.37
N GLY A 61 2.54 2.77 -16.28
CA GLY A 61 2.33 4.21 -16.51
C GLY A 61 1.78 4.94 -15.29
N ILE A 62 0.78 4.35 -14.63
CA ILE A 62 0.20 4.90 -13.39
C ILE A 62 1.26 4.99 -12.28
N LEU A 63 2.04 3.94 -12.08
CA LEU A 63 3.09 3.89 -11.06
C LEU A 63 4.22 4.89 -11.33
N LYS A 64 4.64 5.05 -12.59
CA LYS A 64 5.64 6.07 -12.98
C LYS A 64 5.14 7.49 -12.66
N THR A 65 3.87 7.78 -12.96
CA THR A 65 3.25 9.07 -12.65
C THR A 65 3.15 9.30 -11.15
N ALA A 66 2.68 8.30 -10.39
CA ALA A 66 2.60 8.36 -8.93
C ALA A 66 3.96 8.61 -8.27
N LYS A 67 5.01 7.93 -8.74
CA LYS A 67 6.39 8.12 -8.23
C LYS A 67 6.91 9.53 -8.47
N LYS A 68 6.60 10.10 -9.65
CA LYS A 68 6.95 11.49 -9.98
C LYS A 68 6.21 12.48 -9.09
N GLU A 69 4.91 12.27 -8.88
CA GLU A 69 4.09 13.14 -8.05
C GLU A 69 4.52 13.11 -6.58
N GLN A 70 4.81 11.93 -6.02
CA GLN A 70 5.34 11.83 -4.65
C GLN A 70 6.67 12.58 -4.46
N ARG A 71 7.56 12.53 -5.45
CA ARG A 71 8.83 13.30 -5.40
C ARG A 71 8.56 14.79 -5.38
N LYS A 72 7.62 15.28 -6.20
CA LYS A 72 7.20 16.67 -6.23
C LYS A 72 6.60 17.10 -4.89
N GLN A 73 5.70 16.31 -4.33
CA GLN A 73 5.08 16.58 -3.03
C GLN A 73 6.13 16.62 -1.92
N ARG A 74 7.05 15.65 -1.87
CA ARG A 74 8.16 15.66 -0.90
C ARG A 74 8.99 16.93 -0.98
N PHE A 75 9.25 17.43 -2.17
CA PHE A 75 9.97 18.69 -2.38
C PHE A 75 9.14 19.90 -1.92
N GLN A 76 7.83 19.94 -2.25
CA GLN A 76 6.93 21.04 -1.90
C GLN A 76 6.73 21.17 -0.38
N TYR A 77 6.56 20.07 0.32
CA TYR A 77 6.38 20.06 1.77
C TYR A 77 7.70 20.28 2.55
N GLY A 78 8.85 19.99 1.94
CA GLY A 78 10.15 20.19 2.56
C GLY A 78 10.28 19.49 3.92
N GLN A 79 10.54 20.26 4.97
CA GLN A 79 10.69 19.73 6.34
C GLN A 79 9.37 19.22 6.94
N LEU A 80 8.22 19.71 6.44
CA LEU A 80 6.91 19.26 6.90
C LEU A 80 6.46 17.94 6.25
N TYR A 81 7.25 17.40 5.30
CA TYR A 81 6.96 16.12 4.70
C TYR A 81 7.24 14.98 5.66
N HIS A 82 6.22 14.17 5.92
CA HIS A 82 6.33 13.00 6.76
C HIS A 82 7.10 11.87 6.06
N ARG A 83 8.08 11.32 6.75
CA ARG A 83 8.84 10.15 6.34
C ARG A 83 8.44 8.95 7.17
N ASN A 84 8.51 7.79 6.57
CA ASN A 84 8.06 6.55 7.20
C ASN A 84 9.29 5.72 7.55
N TYR A 85 9.37 5.27 8.79
CA TYR A 85 10.49 4.48 9.30
C TYR A 85 9.99 3.19 9.92
N TYR A 86 10.74 2.12 9.78
CA TYR A 86 10.40 0.85 10.38
C TYR A 86 11.63 0.13 10.94
N LYS A 87 11.38 -0.75 11.91
CA LYS A 87 12.31 -1.75 12.40
C LYS A 87 11.61 -3.10 12.42
N GLU A 88 12.24 -4.12 11.86
CA GLU A 88 11.75 -5.48 11.96
C GLU A 88 12.18 -6.07 13.30
N VAL A 89 11.21 -6.45 14.13
CA VAL A 89 11.44 -7.08 15.42
C VAL A 89 11.05 -8.55 15.33
N ARG A 90 12.00 -9.43 15.66
CA ARG A 90 11.80 -10.88 15.67
C ARG A 90 11.77 -11.38 17.09
N GLU A 91 10.60 -11.82 17.55
CA GLU A 91 10.41 -12.42 18.86
C GLU A 91 9.99 -13.89 18.70
N LYS A 92 10.84 -14.82 19.14
CA LYS A 92 10.60 -16.27 19.00
C LYS A 92 10.12 -16.64 17.59
N ASN A 93 8.82 -16.91 17.43
CA ASN A 93 8.19 -17.28 16.16
C ASN A 93 7.35 -16.18 15.52
N ARG A 94 7.47 -14.93 15.99
CA ARG A 94 6.69 -13.78 15.49
C ARG A 94 7.61 -12.73 14.93
N VAL A 95 7.24 -12.24 13.74
CA VAL A 95 7.84 -11.05 13.14
C VAL A 95 6.79 -9.96 13.20
N HIS A 96 7.14 -8.84 13.81
CA HIS A 96 6.32 -7.63 13.75
C HIS A 96 7.22 -6.45 13.37
N TYR A 97 6.58 -5.35 12.95
CA TYR A 97 7.29 -4.14 12.55
C TYR A 97 6.91 -3.02 13.51
N GLU A 98 7.89 -2.43 14.14
CA GLU A 98 7.73 -1.14 14.79
C GLU A 98 7.77 -0.08 13.70
N TYR A 99 6.83 0.87 13.74
CA TYR A 99 6.62 1.84 12.68
C TYR A 99 6.46 3.25 13.27
N TYR A 100 7.17 4.19 12.67
CA TYR A 100 7.06 5.61 12.97
C TYR A 100 6.85 6.40 11.67
N ASN A 101 6.02 7.43 11.79
CA ASN A 101 5.82 8.43 10.76
C ASN A 101 6.24 9.78 11.36
N LEU A 102 7.32 10.36 10.86
CA LEU A 102 8.00 11.51 11.42
C LEU A 102 8.20 12.58 10.35
N ASP A 103 7.98 13.85 10.69
CA ASP A 103 8.40 14.97 9.85
C ASP A 103 9.87 15.33 10.09
N GLY A 104 10.40 16.30 9.31
CA GLY A 104 11.81 16.67 9.37
C GLY A 104 12.22 17.44 10.63
N THR A 105 11.29 17.74 11.55
CA THR A 105 11.57 18.40 12.82
C THR A 105 11.80 17.40 13.96
N GLN A 106 11.49 16.13 13.74
CA GLN A 106 11.55 15.07 14.74
C GLN A 106 12.82 14.23 14.57
N GLU A 107 13.38 13.79 15.69
CA GLU A 107 14.55 12.90 15.67
C GLU A 107 14.20 11.51 15.15
N ILE A 108 15.05 11.00 14.27
CA ILE A 108 14.90 9.66 13.72
C ILE A 108 15.44 8.67 14.76
N PRO A 109 14.61 7.68 15.19
CA PRO A 109 15.10 6.67 16.12
C PRO A 109 16.28 5.88 15.56
N MET A 110 17.28 5.59 16.41
CA MET A 110 18.41 4.73 16.03
C MET A 110 17.89 3.35 15.61
N ASP A 111 18.56 2.70 14.66
CA ASP A 111 18.24 1.37 14.13
C ASP A 111 16.95 1.28 13.31
N TYR A 112 16.34 2.39 12.93
CA TYR A 112 15.20 2.41 12.02
C TYR A 112 15.62 2.70 10.58
N THR A 113 14.98 2.02 9.65
CA THR A 113 15.22 2.19 8.21
C THR A 113 14.05 2.95 7.57
N GLU A 114 14.35 3.93 6.72
CA GLU A 114 13.31 4.62 5.95
C GLU A 114 12.66 3.65 4.96
N ILE A 115 11.33 3.65 4.92
CA ILE A 115 10.52 2.83 4.02
C ILE A 115 9.68 3.71 3.11
N PHE A 116 9.72 3.42 1.82
CA PHE A 116 9.11 4.23 0.77
C PHE A 116 7.84 3.58 0.26
N PHE A 117 6.71 3.87 0.91
CA PHE A 117 5.41 3.35 0.48
C PHE A 117 4.94 3.97 -0.83
N VAL A 118 4.17 3.20 -1.60
CA VAL A 118 3.52 3.66 -2.83
C VAL A 118 2.27 4.48 -2.54
N CYS A 119 1.47 4.05 -1.58
CA CYS A 119 0.20 4.69 -1.23
C CYS A 119 0.40 5.65 -0.04
N LEU A 120 0.74 6.88 -0.35
CA LEU A 120 0.90 7.97 0.61
C LEU A 120 -0.07 9.11 0.29
N ARG A 121 -0.43 9.85 1.31
CA ARG A 121 -1.07 11.17 1.20
C ARG A 121 -0.02 12.18 0.70
N SER A 122 -0.48 13.34 0.27
CA SER A 122 0.38 14.41 -0.23
C SER A 122 1.43 14.90 0.77
N ASP A 123 1.12 14.81 2.06
CA ASP A 123 2.00 15.17 3.17
C ASP A 123 3.02 14.08 3.55
N GLY A 124 3.01 12.92 2.89
CA GLY A 124 3.88 11.78 3.18
C GLY A 124 3.36 10.81 4.24
N CYS A 125 2.22 11.11 4.85
CA CYS A 125 1.56 10.17 5.76
C CYS A 125 1.02 8.96 5.00
N LEU A 126 1.00 7.81 5.66
CA LEU A 126 0.49 6.59 5.08
C LEU A 126 -1.03 6.69 4.82
N GLU A 127 -1.47 6.33 3.62
CA GLU A 127 -2.90 6.24 3.32
C GLU A 127 -3.49 5.01 4.01
N LEU A 128 -4.48 5.25 4.86
CA LEU A 128 -5.09 4.16 5.64
C LEU A 128 -6.07 3.35 4.80
N PRO A 129 -6.09 2.01 4.96
CA PRO A 129 -7.09 1.16 4.31
C PRO A 129 -8.54 1.62 4.53
N SER A 130 -8.86 2.12 5.71
CA SER A 130 -10.20 2.63 6.04
C SER A 130 -10.63 3.83 5.20
N THR A 131 -9.71 4.70 4.80
CA THR A 131 -10.00 5.86 3.92
C THR A 131 -10.42 5.38 2.53
N VAL A 132 -9.69 4.41 1.98
CA VAL A 132 -10.01 3.81 0.68
C VAL A 132 -11.37 3.08 0.71
N GLU A 133 -11.65 2.33 1.77
CA GLU A 133 -12.95 1.69 1.99
C GLU A 133 -14.09 2.71 2.05
N THR A 134 -13.87 3.83 2.73
CA THR A 134 -14.85 4.92 2.83
C THR A 134 -15.09 5.57 1.46
N ALA A 135 -14.05 5.78 0.67
CA ALA A 135 -14.17 6.29 -0.69
C ALA A 135 -14.98 5.34 -1.59
N CYS A 136 -14.72 4.02 -1.52
CA CYS A 136 -15.50 3.01 -2.25
C CYS A 136 -16.98 3.05 -1.85
N ARG A 137 -17.28 3.10 -0.55
CA ARG A 137 -18.67 3.21 -0.06
C ARG A 137 -19.35 4.50 -0.52
N SER A 138 -18.64 5.61 -0.53
CA SER A 138 -19.16 6.88 -1.03
C SER A 138 -19.48 6.81 -2.53
N ALA A 139 -18.61 6.20 -3.33
CA ALA A 139 -18.85 6.00 -4.76
C ALA A 139 -20.08 5.10 -5.00
N SER A 140 -20.21 3.98 -4.25
CA SER A 140 -21.35 3.07 -4.31
C SER A 140 -22.70 3.76 -4.06
N ARG A 141 -22.73 4.73 -3.13
CA ARG A 141 -23.95 5.50 -2.82
C ARG A 141 -24.31 6.55 -3.87
N LYS A 142 -23.31 7.11 -4.56
CA LYS A 142 -23.49 8.22 -5.49
C LYS A 142 -23.74 7.77 -6.93
N VAL A 143 -23.31 6.58 -7.28
CA VAL A 143 -23.36 6.03 -8.64
C VAL A 143 -24.19 4.76 -8.63
N PRO A 144 -25.43 4.77 -9.18
CA PRO A 144 -26.31 3.60 -9.13
C PRO A 144 -25.70 2.33 -9.71
N GLN A 145 -24.86 2.45 -10.75
CA GLN A 145 -24.17 1.31 -11.38
C GLN A 145 -23.12 0.66 -10.48
N LEU A 146 -22.77 1.31 -9.38
CA LEU A 146 -21.81 0.83 -8.38
C LEU A 146 -22.49 0.39 -7.08
N GLU A 147 -23.77 0.05 -7.11
CA GLU A 147 -24.48 -0.48 -5.94
C GLU A 147 -23.73 -1.71 -5.38
N GLY A 148 -23.48 -1.73 -4.07
CA GLY A 148 -22.71 -2.80 -3.41
C GLY A 148 -21.20 -2.79 -3.69
N PHE A 149 -20.68 -1.79 -4.41
CA PHE A 149 -19.25 -1.68 -4.70
C PHE A 149 -18.43 -1.44 -3.42
N HIS A 150 -17.41 -2.25 -3.25
CA HIS A 150 -16.38 -2.12 -2.22
C HIS A 150 -15.02 -2.56 -2.77
N PHE A 151 -13.93 -2.27 -2.08
CA PHE A 151 -12.59 -2.58 -2.60
C PHE A 151 -12.40 -4.05 -3.00
N HIS A 152 -13.00 -4.98 -2.26
CA HIS A 152 -12.89 -6.41 -2.54
C HIS A 152 -13.54 -6.82 -3.89
N THR A 153 -14.51 -6.04 -4.37
CA THR A 153 -15.12 -6.23 -5.69
C THR A 153 -14.08 -6.14 -6.81
N LEU A 154 -13.13 -5.19 -6.70
CA LEU A 154 -12.03 -5.06 -7.68
C LEU A 154 -11.16 -6.32 -7.77
N ARG A 155 -10.94 -6.98 -6.63
CA ARG A 155 -10.20 -8.23 -6.59
C ARG A 155 -10.99 -9.40 -7.18
N HIS A 156 -12.29 -9.47 -6.92
CA HIS A 156 -13.16 -10.47 -7.57
C HIS A 156 -13.16 -10.31 -9.08
N THR A 157 -13.34 -9.08 -9.59
CA THR A 157 -13.25 -8.78 -11.02
C THR A 157 -11.92 -9.23 -11.63
N TYR A 158 -10.80 -8.92 -10.97
CA TYR A 158 -9.49 -9.39 -11.40
C TYR A 158 -9.41 -10.91 -11.50
N THR A 159 -9.86 -11.63 -10.47
CA THR A 159 -9.83 -13.10 -10.45
C THR A 159 -10.73 -13.68 -11.54
N THR A 160 -11.93 -13.14 -11.73
CA THR A 160 -12.85 -13.59 -12.80
C THR A 160 -12.24 -13.38 -14.17
N ASN A 161 -11.65 -12.20 -14.42
CA ASN A 161 -10.99 -11.91 -15.70
C ASN A 161 -9.81 -12.85 -15.98
N LEU A 162 -9.01 -13.17 -14.96
CA LEU A 162 -7.91 -14.14 -15.12
C LEU A 162 -8.43 -15.52 -15.52
N LEU A 163 -9.44 -16.02 -14.82
CA LEU A 163 -10.04 -17.33 -15.12
C LEU A 163 -10.66 -17.35 -16.52
N SER A 164 -11.36 -16.29 -16.92
CA SER A 164 -11.96 -16.18 -18.26
C SER A 164 -10.92 -16.12 -19.37
N ASN A 165 -9.69 -15.67 -19.07
CA ASN A 165 -8.57 -15.62 -20.01
C ASN A 165 -7.63 -16.85 -19.90
N GLY A 166 -8.09 -17.95 -19.29
CA GLY A 166 -7.38 -19.23 -19.25
C GLY A 166 -6.23 -19.33 -18.25
N ALA A 167 -6.15 -18.44 -17.27
CA ALA A 167 -5.20 -18.61 -16.17
C ALA A 167 -5.61 -19.80 -15.29
N GLN A 168 -4.67 -20.73 -15.08
CA GLN A 168 -4.82 -21.89 -14.18
C GLN A 168 -4.39 -21.58 -12.74
#